data_5a73fdaf6e2c51af09fdb8cf5ec73bff
#
_entry.id   5a73fdaf6e2c51af09fdb8cf5ec73bff
#
_cell.length_a   1.000
_cell.length_b   1.000
_cell.length_c   1.000
_cell.angle_alpha   90.00
_cell.angle_beta   90.00
_cell.angle_gamma   90.00
#
_symmetry.space_group_name_H-M   'P 1'
#
loop_
_entity.id
_entity.type
_entity.pdbx_description
1 polymer ?
#
loop_
_entity_poly.entity_id
_entity_poly.type
_entity_poly.pdbx_seq_one_letter_code
_entity_poly.pdbx_strand_id
1 'polypeptide(L)'
;MSSERIIKPLRASSFKTLPPGTTKQKQHWCDNAKKAYAKFMKTGVNPFTKACVVDIKSSPRYSSHRVGLAPTLTRTRCSGMGYWCSTKGGVMTCEEMAMLQGIPETFDWAGAGISPHQYGSMIGNTMAVNALVCLLPEFVNAAQLVALATRNTMAELAC
;
A
#
# COMPACT_ATOMS: atom_id res chain seq x y z
N MET A 1 -17.49 11.51 6.17
CA MET A 1 -17.26 11.07 7.56
C MET A 1 -16.25 9.94 7.49
N SER A 2 -14.99 10.23 7.82
CA SER A 2 -13.88 9.29 7.80
C SER A 2 -13.97 8.43 9.06
N SER A 3 -14.28 7.15 8.94
CA SER A 3 -14.15 6.23 10.07
C SER A 3 -12.65 5.93 10.24
N GLU A 4 -12.00 6.63 11.13
CA GLU A 4 -10.73 6.19 11.70
C GLU A 4 -10.95 4.83 12.37
N ARG A 5 -10.77 3.74 11.63
CA ARG A 5 -10.68 2.42 12.23
C ARG A 5 -9.36 2.34 12.99
N ILE A 6 -9.47 2.45 14.29
CA ILE A 6 -8.39 2.31 15.26
C ILE A 6 -7.74 0.93 15.05
N ILE A 7 -6.59 0.91 14.40
CA ILE A 7 -5.71 -0.27 14.40
C ILE A 7 -5.22 -0.40 15.84
N LYS A 8 -5.66 -1.44 16.54
CA LYS A 8 -5.33 -1.64 17.96
C LYS A 8 -3.81 -1.71 18.15
N PRO A 9 -3.24 -0.99 19.13
CA PRO A 9 -1.81 -1.01 19.39
C PRO A 9 -1.38 -2.42 19.84
N LEU A 10 -0.24 -2.87 19.36
CA LEU A 10 0.29 -4.19 19.60
C LEU A 10 1.27 -4.27 20.76
N ARG A 11 1.23 -5.42 21.42
CA ARG A 11 2.15 -5.79 22.51
C ARG A 11 3.47 -6.31 21.94
N ALA A 12 4.56 -6.22 22.72
CA ALA A 12 5.93 -6.60 22.33
C ALA A 12 6.13 -8.07 21.86
N SER A 13 5.09 -8.91 21.89
CA SER A 13 5.09 -10.29 21.41
C SER A 13 4.95 -10.46 19.86
N SER A 14 4.90 -9.37 19.11
CA SER A 14 4.33 -9.33 17.76
C SER A 14 5.27 -9.65 16.62
N PHE A 15 6.53 -10.00 16.87
CA PHE A 15 7.37 -10.61 15.82
C PHE A 15 7.02 -12.07 15.51
N LYS A 16 5.94 -12.61 16.11
CA LYS A 16 5.46 -13.99 15.86
C LYS A 16 4.79 -14.19 14.50
N THR A 17 4.34 -13.13 13.86
CA THR A 17 3.62 -13.20 12.57
C THR A 17 4.48 -12.73 11.42
N LEU A 18 5.58 -13.44 11.17
CA LEU A 18 6.38 -13.24 9.96
C LEU A 18 5.87 -14.14 8.84
N PRO A 19 6.06 -13.74 7.56
CA PRO A 19 5.73 -14.59 6.43
C PRO A 19 6.44 -15.94 6.50
N PRO A 20 5.92 -16.99 5.82
CA PRO A 20 6.65 -18.24 5.67
C PRO A 20 7.99 -18.00 4.97
N GLY A 21 9.04 -18.65 5.47
CA GLY A 21 10.39 -18.50 4.95
C GLY A 21 11.41 -19.26 5.80
N THR A 22 12.63 -19.38 5.31
CA THR A 22 13.74 -20.00 6.03
C THR A 22 14.11 -19.19 7.28
N THR A 23 14.79 -19.84 8.24
CA THR A 23 15.26 -19.16 9.47
C THR A 23 16.10 -17.92 9.16
N LYS A 24 17.00 -18.01 8.17
CA LYS A 24 17.82 -16.88 7.72
C LYS A 24 17.00 -15.72 7.16
N GLN A 25 15.98 -16.03 6.36
CA GLN A 25 15.06 -15.00 5.82
C GLN A 25 14.26 -14.32 6.93
N LYS A 26 13.70 -15.11 7.86
CA LYS A 26 12.94 -14.58 9.00
C LYS A 26 13.81 -13.68 9.90
N GLN A 27 15.05 -14.08 10.14
CA GLN A 27 16.00 -13.25 10.88
C GLN A 27 16.25 -11.92 10.18
N HIS A 28 16.50 -11.95 8.88
CA HIS A 28 16.69 -10.75 8.06
C HIS A 28 15.47 -9.80 8.11
N TRP A 29 14.25 -10.33 8.03
CA TRP A 29 13.02 -9.53 8.13
C TRP A 29 12.85 -8.90 9.51
N CYS A 30 13.13 -9.65 10.58
CA CYS A 30 13.16 -9.11 11.93
C CYS A 30 14.16 -7.97 12.07
N ASP A 31 15.36 -8.13 11.50
CA ASP A 31 16.41 -7.12 11.58
C ASP A 31 16.02 -5.83 10.85
N ASN A 32 15.36 -5.94 9.68
CA ASN A 32 14.83 -4.79 8.97
C ASN A 32 13.76 -4.06 9.79
N ALA A 33 12.80 -4.79 10.37
CA ALA A 33 11.77 -4.20 11.22
C ALA A 33 12.37 -3.53 12.48
N LYS A 34 13.31 -4.19 13.16
CA LYS A 34 14.01 -3.64 14.34
C LYS A 34 14.79 -2.37 14.01
N LYS A 35 15.52 -2.34 12.89
CA LYS A 35 16.25 -1.16 12.43
C LYS A 35 15.32 0.02 12.17
N ALA A 36 14.21 -0.22 11.46
CA ALA A 36 13.21 0.81 11.20
C ALA A 36 12.59 1.32 12.51
N TYR A 37 12.21 0.41 13.41
CA TYR A 37 11.68 0.75 14.74
C TYR A 37 12.65 1.64 15.53
N ALA A 38 13.92 1.25 15.61
CA ALA A 38 14.93 2.04 16.32
C ALA A 38 15.11 3.44 15.71
N LYS A 39 14.98 3.55 14.37
CA LYS A 39 15.04 4.85 13.67
C LYS A 39 13.83 5.73 14.00
N PHE A 40 12.61 5.16 14.05
CA PHE A 40 11.42 5.91 14.44
C PHE A 40 11.54 6.45 15.87
N MET A 41 11.99 5.63 16.81
CA MET A 41 12.21 6.07 18.20
C MET A 41 13.23 7.22 18.29
N LYS A 42 14.31 7.17 17.52
CA LYS A 42 15.33 8.26 17.48
C LYS A 42 14.76 9.56 16.92
N THR A 43 13.76 9.51 16.05
CA THR A 43 13.09 10.72 15.50
C THR A 43 11.93 11.22 16.38
N GLY A 44 11.75 10.68 17.57
CA GLY A 44 10.67 11.04 18.48
C GLY A 44 9.28 10.47 18.08
N VAL A 45 9.23 9.63 17.06
CA VAL A 45 7.98 8.97 16.64
C VAL A 45 7.77 7.73 17.48
N ASN A 46 6.64 7.65 18.17
CA ASN A 46 6.23 6.44 18.86
C ASN A 46 5.56 5.47 17.87
N PRO A 47 6.21 4.37 17.47
CA PRO A 47 5.67 3.44 16.48
C PRO A 47 4.51 2.58 17.00
N PHE A 48 4.20 2.63 18.28
CA PHE A 48 3.02 1.97 18.85
C PHE A 48 1.74 2.80 18.69
N THR A 49 1.87 4.12 18.64
CA THR A 49 0.72 5.03 18.50
C THR A 49 0.57 5.58 17.10
N LYS A 50 1.68 5.67 16.35
CA LYS A 50 1.69 6.13 14.95
C LYS A 50 2.15 5.01 14.05
N ALA A 51 1.32 4.62 13.09
CA ALA A 51 1.62 3.53 12.18
C ALA A 51 2.88 3.81 11.34
N CYS A 52 3.82 2.88 11.39
CA CYS A 52 5.03 2.89 10.59
C CYS A 52 5.05 1.62 9.73
N VAL A 53 5.02 1.79 8.42
CA VAL A 53 5.04 0.66 7.48
C VAL A 53 6.45 0.46 6.94
N VAL A 54 6.92 -0.78 6.98
CA VAL A 54 8.30 -1.19 6.63
C VAL A 54 8.26 -2.28 5.57
N ASP A 55 8.99 -2.10 4.47
CA ASP A 55 9.30 -3.19 3.53
C ASP A 55 10.38 -4.10 4.15
N ILE A 56 9.93 -5.19 4.79
CA ILE A 56 10.84 -6.12 5.49
C ILE A 56 11.57 -7.07 4.55
N LYS A 57 11.09 -7.28 3.33
CA LYS A 57 11.70 -8.21 2.36
C LYS A 57 12.75 -7.56 1.47
N SER A 58 12.94 -6.25 1.53
CA SER A 58 14.04 -5.58 0.85
C SER A 58 15.39 -5.91 1.50
N SER A 59 16.48 -5.74 0.75
CA SER A 59 17.80 -5.80 1.36
C SER A 59 17.96 -4.66 2.40
N PRO A 60 18.81 -4.83 3.44
CA PRO A 60 18.94 -3.84 4.52
C PRO A 60 19.32 -2.43 4.03
N ARG A 61 19.99 -2.34 2.89
CA ARG A 61 20.38 -1.09 2.27
C ARG A 61 19.20 -0.33 1.65
N TYR A 62 18.18 -1.07 1.15
CA TYR A 62 17.06 -0.52 0.39
C TYR A 62 15.71 -0.69 1.10
N SER A 63 15.72 -1.15 2.36
CA SER A 63 14.50 -1.28 3.14
C SER A 63 13.84 0.09 3.30
N SER A 64 12.72 0.28 2.59
CA SER A 64 11.93 1.49 2.73
C SER A 64 11.02 1.41 3.95
N HIS A 65 10.85 2.55 4.60
CA HIS A 65 9.96 2.70 5.74
C HIS A 65 9.34 4.10 5.73
N ARG A 66 8.09 4.19 6.13
CA ARG A 66 7.34 5.44 6.18
C ARG A 66 6.53 5.54 7.47
N VAL A 67 6.32 6.77 7.94
CA VAL A 67 5.48 7.08 9.10
C VAL A 67 4.17 7.67 8.61
N GLY A 68 3.05 7.06 8.98
CA GLY A 68 1.72 7.50 8.56
C GLY A 68 1.41 7.28 7.08
N LEU A 69 2.33 6.70 6.32
CA LEU A 69 2.19 6.37 4.91
C LEU A 69 2.71 4.95 4.66
N ALA A 70 2.20 4.30 3.64
CA ALA A 70 2.79 3.05 3.15
C ALA A 70 3.91 3.35 2.13
N PRO A 71 4.98 2.53 2.07
CA PRO A 71 5.85 2.48 0.91
C PRO A 71 5.04 2.09 -0.33
N THR A 72 5.58 2.37 -1.52
CA THR A 72 4.95 1.94 -2.78
C THR A 72 4.66 0.45 -2.75
N LEU A 73 3.39 0.11 -2.92
CA LEU A 73 2.95 -1.28 -2.98
C LEU A 73 3.39 -1.88 -4.31
N THR A 74 4.12 -2.99 -4.25
CA THR A 74 4.61 -3.69 -5.44
C THR A 74 4.10 -5.12 -5.48
N ARG A 75 3.93 -5.66 -6.69
CA ARG A 75 3.43 -7.02 -6.94
C ARG A 75 4.08 -8.07 -6.03
N THR A 76 5.40 -8.15 -6.06
CA THR A 76 6.17 -9.17 -5.31
C THR A 76 6.05 -9.00 -3.80
N ARG A 77 5.91 -7.76 -3.30
CA ARG A 77 5.77 -7.49 -1.87
C ARG A 77 4.37 -7.79 -1.39
N CYS A 78 3.35 -7.41 -2.15
CA CYS A 78 1.96 -7.67 -1.77
C CYS A 78 1.66 -9.17 -1.80
N SER A 79 2.01 -9.88 -2.86
CA SER A 79 1.80 -11.34 -2.95
C SER A 79 2.60 -12.14 -1.92
N GLY A 80 3.73 -11.60 -1.46
CA GLY A 80 4.61 -12.25 -0.50
C GLY A 80 4.47 -11.75 0.93
N MET A 81 3.47 -10.92 1.27
CA MET A 81 3.31 -10.31 2.60
C MET A 81 4.60 -9.62 3.07
N GLY A 82 5.17 -8.75 2.24
CA GLY A 82 6.46 -8.11 2.47
C GLY A 82 6.42 -6.83 3.32
N TYR A 83 5.24 -6.35 3.69
CA TYR A 83 5.08 -5.14 4.50
C TYR A 83 4.73 -5.49 5.94
N TRP A 84 5.43 -4.87 6.87
CA TRP A 84 5.21 -4.98 8.31
C TRP A 84 4.73 -3.64 8.86
N CYS A 85 3.71 -3.67 9.71
CA CYS A 85 3.13 -2.48 10.34
C CYS A 85 3.42 -2.47 11.84
N SER A 86 3.98 -1.36 12.35
CA SER A 86 4.43 -1.24 13.73
C SER A 86 3.28 -1.26 14.74
N THR A 87 2.18 -0.58 14.46
CA THR A 87 1.00 -0.55 15.36
C THR A 87 0.27 -1.89 15.43
N LYS A 88 0.36 -2.68 14.37
CA LYS A 88 -0.12 -4.06 14.34
C LYS A 88 0.92 -5.03 14.93
N GLY A 89 2.24 -4.70 14.79
CA GLY A 89 3.39 -5.54 15.12
C GLY A 89 3.47 -6.81 14.31
N GLY A 90 2.92 -6.80 13.11
CA GLY A 90 2.87 -7.94 12.24
C GLY A 90 2.86 -7.53 10.77
N VAL A 91 2.92 -8.52 9.89
CA VAL A 91 2.79 -8.29 8.45
C VAL A 91 1.38 -7.87 8.09
N MET A 92 1.29 -7.04 7.07
CA MET A 92 0.00 -6.62 6.53
C MET A 92 -0.62 -7.74 5.71
N THR A 93 -1.93 -7.91 5.85
CA THR A 93 -2.72 -8.83 5.02
C THR A 93 -2.98 -8.24 3.64
N CYS A 94 -3.45 -9.07 2.71
CA CYS A 94 -3.86 -8.58 1.38
C CYS A 94 -4.98 -7.55 1.49
N GLU A 95 -5.94 -7.77 2.38
CA GLU A 95 -7.08 -6.87 2.61
C GLU A 95 -6.61 -5.51 3.14
N GLU A 96 -5.68 -5.49 4.10
CA GLU A 96 -5.10 -4.26 4.62
C GLU A 96 -4.33 -3.48 3.53
N MET A 97 -3.61 -4.19 2.66
CA MET A 97 -2.92 -3.58 1.52
C MET A 97 -3.90 -3.09 0.45
N ALA A 98 -4.99 -3.81 0.21
CA ALA A 98 -6.06 -3.41 -0.70
C ALA A 98 -6.74 -2.11 -0.22
N MET A 99 -7.02 -2.00 1.09
CA MET A 99 -7.56 -0.78 1.68
C MET A 99 -6.62 0.43 1.49
N LEU A 100 -5.30 0.25 1.55
CA LEU A 100 -4.34 1.31 1.24
C LEU A 100 -4.42 1.78 -0.23
N GLN A 101 -4.82 0.91 -1.14
CA GLN A 101 -5.09 1.25 -2.55
C GLN A 101 -6.50 1.82 -2.76
N GLY A 102 -7.33 1.91 -1.70
CA GLY A 102 -8.71 2.38 -1.80
C GLY A 102 -9.70 1.32 -2.31
N ILE A 103 -9.30 0.04 -2.34
CA ILE A 103 -10.19 -1.07 -2.67
C ILE A 103 -11.04 -1.36 -1.42
N PRO A 104 -12.38 -1.37 -1.52
CA PRO A 104 -13.26 -1.55 -0.36
C PRO A 104 -13.18 -2.98 0.20
N GLU A 105 -13.42 -3.13 1.50
CA GLU A 105 -13.49 -4.45 2.16
C GLU A 105 -14.61 -5.37 1.59
N THR A 106 -15.61 -4.77 0.96
CA THR A 106 -16.72 -5.49 0.32
C THR A 106 -16.34 -6.18 -0.98
N PHE A 107 -15.12 -5.95 -1.48
CA PHE A 107 -14.64 -6.63 -2.68
C PHE A 107 -14.33 -8.10 -2.38
N ASP A 108 -15.21 -8.99 -2.84
CA ASP A 108 -15.12 -10.45 -2.61
C ASP A 108 -14.21 -11.11 -3.66
N TRP A 109 -12.91 -11.00 -3.43
CA TRP A 109 -11.92 -11.66 -4.27
C TRP A 109 -11.90 -13.19 -4.08
N ALA A 110 -12.27 -13.67 -2.89
CA ALA A 110 -12.29 -15.10 -2.58
C ALA A 110 -13.48 -15.80 -3.26
N GLY A 111 -14.66 -15.17 -3.25
CA GLY A 111 -15.83 -15.64 -3.97
C GLY A 111 -15.64 -15.67 -5.49
N ALA A 112 -14.75 -14.83 -6.02
CA ALA A 112 -14.33 -14.87 -7.42
C ALA A 112 -13.29 -15.98 -7.74
N GLY A 113 -12.93 -16.84 -6.79
CA GLY A 113 -11.96 -17.92 -6.97
C GLY A 113 -10.49 -17.46 -7.07
N ILE A 114 -10.19 -16.23 -6.67
CA ILE A 114 -8.83 -15.68 -6.72
C ILE A 114 -8.06 -16.14 -5.48
N SER A 115 -6.85 -16.68 -5.65
CA SER A 115 -6.01 -17.05 -4.51
C SER A 115 -5.41 -15.81 -3.81
N PRO A 116 -5.03 -15.91 -2.52
CA PRO A 116 -4.38 -14.79 -1.80
C PRO A 116 -3.12 -14.28 -2.49
N HIS A 117 -2.34 -15.18 -3.11
CA HIS A 117 -1.15 -14.79 -3.87
C HIS A 117 -1.49 -14.00 -5.14
N GLN A 118 -2.51 -14.42 -5.88
CA GLN A 118 -3.00 -13.69 -7.06
C GLN A 118 -3.56 -12.34 -6.66
N TYR A 119 -4.38 -12.29 -5.62
CA TYR A 119 -4.95 -11.04 -5.10
C TYR A 119 -3.84 -10.06 -4.68
N GLY A 120 -2.85 -10.49 -3.92
CA GLY A 120 -1.69 -9.68 -3.58
C GLY A 120 -0.92 -9.18 -4.82
N SER A 121 -0.78 -10.02 -5.85
CA SER A 121 -0.15 -9.62 -7.11
C SER A 121 -0.96 -8.53 -7.84
N MET A 122 -2.28 -8.63 -7.83
CA MET A 122 -3.18 -7.62 -8.41
C MET A 122 -3.07 -6.29 -7.67
N ILE A 123 -3.14 -6.30 -6.33
CA ILE A 123 -3.00 -5.10 -5.49
C ILE A 123 -1.69 -4.36 -5.81
N GLY A 124 -0.58 -5.07 -5.93
CA GLY A 124 0.71 -4.45 -6.22
C GLY A 124 0.89 -3.95 -7.65
N ASN A 125 0.01 -4.35 -8.59
CA ASN A 125 -0.03 -3.84 -9.96
C ASN A 125 -1.10 -2.75 -10.15
N THR A 126 -1.97 -2.54 -9.16
CA THR A 126 -3.08 -1.59 -9.23
C THR A 126 -2.60 -0.18 -8.90
N MET A 127 -3.13 0.81 -9.60
CA MET A 127 -3.04 2.21 -9.18
C MET A 127 -4.00 2.43 -8.01
N ALA A 128 -3.62 3.33 -7.09
CA ALA A 128 -4.50 3.70 -5.99
C ALA A 128 -5.82 4.27 -6.51
N VAL A 129 -6.93 3.67 -6.13
CA VAL A 129 -8.28 4.08 -6.55
C VAL A 129 -8.54 5.54 -6.20
N ASN A 130 -8.11 5.98 -5.01
CA ASN A 130 -8.23 7.37 -4.59
C ASN A 130 -7.50 8.34 -5.52
N ALA A 131 -6.32 7.97 -6.04
CA ALA A 131 -5.60 8.77 -7.02
C ALA A 131 -6.35 8.82 -8.36
N LEU A 132 -6.90 7.70 -8.82
CA LEU A 132 -7.71 7.64 -10.04
C LEU A 132 -8.96 8.49 -9.93
N VAL A 133 -9.67 8.44 -8.81
CA VAL A 133 -10.87 9.26 -8.56
C VAL A 133 -10.56 10.77 -8.64
N CYS A 134 -9.37 11.18 -8.21
CA CYS A 134 -8.95 12.58 -8.31
C CYS A 134 -8.49 12.96 -9.72
N LEU A 135 -7.81 12.08 -10.45
CA LEU A 135 -7.17 12.39 -11.73
C LEU A 135 -8.11 12.21 -12.93
N LEU A 136 -8.96 11.18 -12.93
CA LEU A 136 -9.81 10.87 -14.09
C LEU A 136 -10.74 12.01 -14.49
N PRO A 137 -11.41 12.72 -13.56
CA PRO A 137 -12.25 13.87 -13.94
C PRO A 137 -11.48 14.95 -14.68
N GLU A 138 -10.24 15.25 -14.24
CA GLU A 138 -9.39 16.24 -14.88
C GLU A 138 -8.98 15.84 -16.31
N PHE A 139 -8.64 14.55 -16.51
CA PHE A 139 -8.34 14.03 -17.84
C PHE A 139 -9.56 14.07 -18.77
N VAL A 140 -10.74 13.71 -18.25
CA VAL A 140 -11.98 13.75 -19.04
C VAL A 140 -12.32 15.19 -19.43
N ASN A 141 -12.23 16.14 -18.52
CA ASN A 141 -12.45 17.55 -18.77
C ASN A 141 -11.47 18.09 -19.82
N ALA A 142 -10.18 17.78 -19.68
CA ALA A 142 -9.16 18.20 -20.64
C ALA A 142 -9.43 17.61 -22.04
N ALA A 143 -9.80 16.33 -22.13
CA ALA A 143 -10.13 15.68 -23.40
C ALA A 143 -11.36 16.31 -24.08
N GLN A 144 -12.39 16.67 -23.31
CA GLN A 144 -13.58 17.35 -23.83
C GLN A 144 -13.25 18.74 -24.36
N LEU A 145 -12.41 19.52 -23.68
CA LEU A 145 -11.94 20.81 -24.12
C LEU A 145 -11.17 20.72 -25.43
N VAL A 146 -10.29 19.72 -25.56
CA VAL A 146 -9.55 19.48 -26.83
C VAL A 146 -10.51 19.14 -27.97
N ALA A 147 -11.49 18.24 -27.72
CA ALA A 147 -12.47 17.86 -28.74
C ALA A 147 -13.34 19.05 -29.22
N LEU A 148 -13.73 19.95 -28.30
CA LEU A 148 -14.47 21.16 -28.63
C LEU A 148 -13.61 22.13 -29.46
N ALA A 149 -12.37 22.35 -29.07
CA ALA A 149 -11.43 23.19 -29.80
C ALA A 149 -11.23 22.67 -31.24
N THR A 150 -11.02 21.37 -31.41
CA THR A 150 -10.85 20.73 -32.71
C THR A 150 -12.10 20.90 -33.60
N ARG A 151 -13.31 20.75 -33.05
CA ARG A 151 -14.57 20.97 -33.79
C ARG A 151 -14.71 22.39 -34.26
N ASN A 152 -14.39 23.37 -33.41
CA ASN A 152 -14.48 24.78 -33.80
C ASN A 152 -13.51 25.13 -34.95
N THR A 153 -12.25 24.65 -34.86
CA THR A 153 -11.26 24.85 -35.91
C THR A 153 -11.70 24.22 -37.24
N MET A 154 -12.28 23.01 -37.20
CA MET A 154 -12.79 22.35 -38.42
C MET A 154 -14.00 23.09 -39.01
N ALA A 155 -14.86 23.68 -38.18
CA ALA A 155 -16.00 24.50 -38.66
C ALA A 155 -15.53 25.80 -39.33
N GLU A 156 -14.50 26.45 -38.78
CA GLU A 156 -13.89 27.65 -39.34
C GLU A 156 -13.20 27.41 -40.71
N LEU A 157 -12.62 26.21 -40.90
CA LEU A 157 -11.98 25.85 -42.19
C LEU A 157 -12.97 25.40 -43.26
N ALA A 158 -14.23 25.14 -42.92
CA ALA A 158 -15.27 24.68 -43.83
C ALA A 158 -16.15 25.85 -44.39
N CYS A 159 -15.96 27.06 -43.89
CA CYS A 159 -16.59 28.30 -44.41
C CYS A 159 -15.67 29.04 -45.36
#